data_d6cafe53aa8dd0462d895f986f2ed3ed
#
_entry.id   d6cafe53aa8dd0462d895f986f2ed3ed
#
_cell.length_a   1.000
_cell.length_b   1.000
_cell.length_c   1.000
_cell.angle_alpha   90.00
_cell.angle_beta   90.00
_cell.angle_gamma   90.00
#
_symmetry.space_group_name_H-M   'P 1'
#
loop_
_entity.id
_entity.type
_entity.pdbx_description
1 polymer ?
#
loop_
_entity_poly.entity_id
_entity_poly.type
_entity_poly.pdbx_seq_one_letter_code
_entity_poly.pdbx_strand_id
1 'polypeptide(L)'
;ISHGDGRVDPESLSRFVAAYQTVTSLRLGELWAIPIMLRLALIENLRRVAVRIAAGRRDRDLAFDWAETLTVTARQEPKNLILVIADMARSHPPMTTPFISELARRLQGQGPALALPLTWIEQQLAESGLSIEQMVRSGNQQQAADQVSISNSIGSLRFLGTMDWREFVEGLSAVERTLRTDPGAAYAAMDFASRDRYRHVIESVARASGLAEGDVAARAIALAHTGAARHG
;
A
#
# COMPACT_ATOMS: atom_id res chain seq x y z
N ILE A 1 0.96 5.10 -2.56
CA ILE A 1 0.45 3.72 -2.40
C ILE A 1 -0.79 3.72 -1.52
N SER A 2 -0.75 4.34 -0.32
CA SER A 2 -1.90 4.39 0.60
C SER A 2 -3.12 5.13 0.03
N HIS A 3 -2.94 6.19 -0.74
CA HIS A 3 -4.04 6.94 -1.36
C HIS A 3 -4.56 6.33 -2.67
N GLY A 4 -3.85 5.38 -3.27
CA GLY A 4 -4.25 4.70 -4.51
C GLY A 4 -4.56 3.22 -4.31
N ASP A 5 -4.88 2.81 -3.09
CA ASP A 5 -5.23 1.42 -2.74
C ASP A 5 -4.25 0.38 -3.32
N GLY A 6 -2.96 0.70 -3.30
CA GLY A 6 -1.92 -0.16 -3.82
C GLY A 6 -1.71 -0.11 -5.34
N ARG A 7 -2.39 0.77 -6.07
CA ARG A 7 -2.21 0.94 -7.51
C ARG A 7 -0.98 1.80 -7.81
N VAL A 8 -0.12 1.30 -8.69
CA VAL A 8 1.02 2.01 -9.29
C VAL A 8 0.94 1.86 -10.80
N ASP A 9 1.01 2.97 -11.52
CA ASP A 9 1.10 3.00 -12.98
C ASP A 9 2.27 3.88 -13.44
N PRO A 10 2.85 3.62 -14.64
CA PRO A 10 4.07 4.27 -15.10
C PRO A 10 3.93 5.78 -15.26
N GLU A 11 2.79 6.23 -15.75
CA GLU A 11 2.56 7.64 -16.06
C GLU A 11 2.44 8.47 -14.77
N SER A 12 1.64 8.01 -13.81
CA SER A 12 1.52 8.65 -12.50
C SER A 12 2.84 8.65 -11.74
N LEU A 13 3.62 7.55 -11.82
CA LEU A 13 4.92 7.46 -11.17
C LEU A 13 5.90 8.48 -11.78
N SER A 14 6.00 8.52 -13.12
CA SER A 14 6.89 9.45 -13.81
C SER A 14 6.52 10.91 -13.53
N ARG A 15 5.23 11.25 -13.59
CA ARG A 15 4.75 12.59 -13.24
C ARG A 15 5.05 12.98 -11.80
N PHE A 16 4.86 12.04 -10.87
CA PHE A 16 5.14 12.29 -9.45
C PHE A 16 6.63 12.57 -9.24
N VAL A 17 7.52 11.73 -9.79
CA VAL A 17 8.96 11.91 -9.64
C VAL A 17 9.43 13.19 -10.34
N ALA A 18 8.93 13.49 -11.53
CA ALA A 18 9.24 14.73 -12.24
C ALA A 18 8.81 15.96 -11.44
N ALA A 19 7.58 15.95 -10.87
CA ALA A 19 7.08 17.04 -10.04
C ALA A 19 7.91 17.20 -8.76
N TYR A 20 8.31 16.11 -8.10
CA TYR A 20 9.18 16.16 -6.92
C TYR A 20 10.53 16.81 -7.27
N GLN A 21 11.09 16.47 -8.41
CA GLN A 21 12.39 17.00 -8.86
C GLN A 21 12.37 18.47 -9.29
N THR A 22 11.20 19.12 -9.40
CA THR A 22 11.13 20.59 -9.54
C THR A 22 11.56 21.31 -8.27
N VAL A 23 11.51 20.64 -7.11
CA VAL A 23 11.89 21.19 -5.80
C VAL A 23 13.28 20.72 -5.39
N THR A 24 13.56 19.42 -5.54
CA THR A 24 14.84 18.81 -5.14
C THR A 24 15.21 17.70 -6.13
N SER A 25 16.37 17.83 -6.77
CA SER A 25 16.89 16.79 -7.67
C SER A 25 17.23 15.53 -6.92
N LEU A 26 16.73 14.39 -7.39
CA LEU A 26 17.08 13.09 -6.89
C LEU A 26 18.46 12.67 -7.39
N ARG A 27 19.23 12.07 -6.50
CA ARG A 27 20.51 11.45 -6.83
C ARG A 27 20.30 10.18 -7.65
N LEU A 28 21.34 9.74 -8.35
CA LEU A 28 21.27 8.51 -9.14
C LEU A 28 20.86 7.30 -8.30
N GLY A 29 21.47 7.12 -7.13
CA GLY A 29 21.12 6.02 -6.21
C GLY A 29 19.68 6.10 -5.67
N GLU A 30 19.13 7.31 -5.48
CA GLU A 30 17.74 7.50 -5.05
C GLU A 30 16.76 7.11 -6.16
N LEU A 31 17.06 7.44 -7.43
CA LEU A 31 16.25 6.99 -8.56
C LEU A 31 16.23 5.46 -8.68
N TRP A 32 17.37 4.79 -8.50
CA TRP A 32 17.46 3.33 -8.49
C TRP A 32 16.82 2.67 -7.26
N ALA A 33 16.67 3.41 -6.16
CA ALA A 33 15.97 2.91 -4.98
C ALA A 33 14.43 2.88 -5.16
N ILE A 34 13.85 3.69 -6.07
CA ILE A 34 12.41 3.79 -6.29
C ILE A 34 11.73 2.42 -6.46
N PRO A 35 12.18 1.53 -7.39
CA PRO A 35 11.54 0.22 -7.58
C PRO A 35 11.58 -0.65 -6.32
N ILE A 36 12.66 -0.59 -5.56
CA ILE A 36 12.81 -1.36 -4.33
C ILE A 36 11.85 -0.85 -3.26
N MET A 37 11.80 0.46 -3.06
CA MET A 37 10.92 1.10 -2.09
C MET A 37 9.44 0.88 -2.41
N LEU A 38 9.07 0.94 -3.70
CA LEU A 38 7.70 0.66 -4.14
C LEU A 38 7.30 -0.81 -3.87
N ARG A 39 8.19 -1.77 -4.16
CA ARG A 39 7.94 -3.18 -3.85
C ARG A 39 7.77 -3.41 -2.35
N LEU A 40 8.65 -2.85 -1.53
CA LEU A 40 8.54 -2.95 -0.06
C LEU A 40 7.24 -2.35 0.44
N ALA A 41 6.85 -1.19 -0.06
CA ALA A 41 5.60 -0.55 0.34
C ALA A 41 4.34 -1.34 -0.09
N LEU A 42 4.37 -1.99 -1.25
CA LEU A 42 3.28 -2.86 -1.72
C LEU A 42 3.20 -4.16 -0.90
N ILE A 43 4.34 -4.77 -0.57
CA ILE A 43 4.40 -5.94 0.31
C ILE A 43 3.87 -5.59 1.71
N GLU A 44 4.26 -4.45 2.24
CA GLU A 44 3.76 -3.98 3.54
C GLU A 44 2.25 -3.69 3.50
N ASN A 45 1.74 -3.15 2.39
CA ASN A 45 0.30 -2.99 2.21
C ASN A 45 -0.44 -4.34 2.23
N LEU A 46 0.06 -5.34 1.48
CA LEU A 46 -0.48 -6.71 1.49
C LEU A 46 -0.43 -7.33 2.89
N ARG A 47 0.68 -7.15 3.62
CA ARG A 47 0.82 -7.64 5.00
C ARG A 47 -0.25 -7.04 5.91
N ARG A 48 -0.47 -5.72 5.85
CA ARG A 48 -1.50 -5.04 6.67
C ARG A 48 -2.91 -5.53 6.37
N VAL A 49 -3.24 -5.69 5.08
CA VAL A 49 -4.55 -6.21 4.68
C VAL A 49 -4.72 -7.66 5.13
N ALA A 50 -3.70 -8.51 4.96
CA ALA A 50 -3.74 -9.91 5.40
C ALA A 50 -3.93 -10.04 6.91
N VAL A 51 -3.24 -9.24 7.72
CA VAL A 51 -3.41 -9.22 9.19
C VAL A 51 -4.86 -8.84 9.57
N ARG A 52 -5.43 -7.82 8.91
CA ARG A 52 -6.82 -7.40 9.15
C ARG A 52 -7.82 -8.50 8.79
N ILE A 53 -7.64 -9.15 7.64
CA ILE A 53 -8.48 -10.26 7.20
C ILE A 53 -8.39 -11.44 8.18
N ALA A 54 -7.19 -11.79 8.63
CA ALA A 54 -6.96 -12.87 9.58
C ALA A 54 -7.60 -12.57 10.95
N ALA A 55 -7.53 -11.33 11.43
CA ALA A 55 -8.22 -10.90 12.64
C ALA A 55 -9.75 -11.00 12.47
N GLY A 56 -10.27 -10.45 11.38
CA GLY A 56 -11.71 -10.52 11.10
C GLY A 56 -12.23 -11.94 10.89
N ARG A 57 -11.40 -12.89 10.44
CA ARG A 57 -11.76 -14.31 10.38
C ARG A 57 -11.95 -14.90 11.77
N ARG A 58 -11.02 -14.66 12.69
CA ARG A 58 -11.14 -15.12 14.09
C ARG A 58 -12.38 -14.57 14.77
N ASP A 59 -12.69 -13.29 14.52
CA ASP A 59 -13.90 -12.68 15.07
C ASP A 59 -15.18 -13.32 14.52
N ARG A 60 -15.22 -13.66 13.23
CA ARG A 60 -16.34 -14.39 12.61
C ARG A 60 -16.46 -15.81 13.12
N ASP A 61 -15.35 -16.52 13.33
CA ASP A 61 -15.36 -17.88 13.88
C ASP A 61 -15.94 -17.86 15.31
N LEU A 62 -15.52 -16.90 16.13
CA LEU A 62 -16.09 -16.70 17.47
C LEU A 62 -17.60 -16.36 17.42
N ALA A 63 -18.02 -15.51 16.50
CA ALA A 63 -19.43 -15.18 16.30
C ALA A 63 -20.25 -16.40 15.85
N PHE A 64 -19.66 -17.28 15.04
CA PHE A 64 -20.26 -18.54 14.64
C PHE A 64 -20.54 -19.43 15.85
N ASP A 65 -19.55 -19.65 16.71
CA ASP A 65 -19.67 -20.51 17.88
C ASP A 65 -20.74 -19.99 18.85
N TRP A 66 -20.79 -18.68 19.08
CA TRP A 66 -21.85 -18.07 19.87
C TRP A 66 -23.23 -18.19 19.23
N ALA A 67 -23.34 -17.96 17.92
CA ALA A 67 -24.60 -18.08 17.19
C ALA A 67 -25.15 -19.52 17.24
N GLU A 68 -24.28 -20.52 17.10
CA GLU A 68 -24.65 -21.93 17.20
C GLU A 68 -25.14 -22.26 18.61
N THR A 69 -24.40 -21.87 19.65
CA THR A 69 -24.76 -22.08 21.04
C THR A 69 -26.11 -21.44 21.35
N LEU A 70 -26.34 -20.19 20.98
CA LEU A 70 -27.61 -19.48 21.19
C LEU A 70 -28.75 -20.14 20.44
N THR A 71 -28.54 -20.56 19.19
CA THR A 71 -29.57 -21.19 18.37
C THR A 71 -29.98 -22.57 18.91
N VAL A 72 -29.02 -23.39 19.30
CA VAL A 72 -29.25 -24.71 19.89
C VAL A 72 -30.01 -24.56 21.22
N THR A 73 -29.55 -23.68 22.10
CA THR A 73 -30.21 -23.42 23.39
C THR A 73 -31.65 -22.88 23.20
N ALA A 74 -31.85 -21.97 22.24
CA ALA A 74 -33.19 -21.44 21.96
C ALA A 74 -34.17 -22.51 21.48
N ARG A 75 -33.70 -23.58 20.81
CA ARG A 75 -34.54 -24.69 20.33
C ARG A 75 -34.76 -25.76 21.37
N GLN A 76 -33.73 -26.14 22.14
CA GLN A 76 -33.74 -27.26 23.06
C GLN A 76 -34.20 -26.84 24.46
N GLU A 77 -33.68 -25.74 24.97
CA GLU A 77 -33.86 -25.26 26.33
C GLU A 77 -34.10 -23.75 26.39
N PRO A 78 -35.21 -23.21 25.86
CA PRO A 78 -35.41 -21.76 25.73
C PRO A 78 -35.26 -20.98 27.04
N LYS A 79 -35.57 -21.63 28.19
CA LYS A 79 -35.42 -21.02 29.53
C LYS A 79 -33.99 -20.71 29.90
N ASN A 80 -33.03 -21.45 29.35
CA ASN A 80 -31.59 -21.27 29.61
C ASN A 80 -30.96 -20.23 28.70
N LEU A 81 -31.67 -19.70 27.71
CA LEU A 81 -31.12 -18.73 26.76
C LEU A 81 -30.55 -17.48 27.44
N ILE A 82 -31.22 -17.01 28.50
CA ILE A 82 -30.73 -15.84 29.26
C ILE A 82 -29.38 -16.09 29.93
N LEU A 83 -29.11 -17.33 30.36
CA LEU A 83 -27.84 -17.72 30.96
C LEU A 83 -26.72 -17.70 29.90
N VAL A 84 -27.03 -18.21 28.70
CA VAL A 84 -26.03 -18.17 27.58
C VAL A 84 -25.74 -16.75 27.15
N ILE A 85 -26.74 -15.85 27.11
CA ILE A 85 -26.51 -14.42 26.84
C ILE A 85 -25.62 -13.81 27.93
N ALA A 86 -25.86 -14.12 29.18
CA ALA A 86 -25.05 -13.65 30.30
C ALA A 86 -23.59 -14.19 30.23
N ASP A 87 -23.40 -15.43 29.78
CA ASP A 87 -22.07 -16.02 29.58
C ASP A 87 -21.34 -15.33 28.40
N MET A 88 -22.04 -15.07 27.30
CA MET A 88 -21.49 -14.28 26.19
C MET A 88 -21.10 -12.89 26.66
N ALA A 89 -21.94 -12.20 27.40
CA ALA A 89 -21.64 -10.87 27.94
C ALA A 89 -20.39 -10.87 28.85
N ARG A 90 -20.28 -11.87 29.73
CA ARG A 90 -19.12 -12.07 30.64
C ARG A 90 -17.84 -12.40 29.90
N SER A 91 -17.92 -13.05 28.75
CA SER A 91 -16.74 -13.33 27.91
C SER A 91 -16.13 -12.11 27.25
N HIS A 92 -16.80 -10.95 27.31
CA HIS A 92 -16.41 -9.70 26.66
C HIS A 92 -16.04 -9.91 25.19
N PRO A 93 -16.98 -10.40 24.36
CA PRO A 93 -16.69 -10.67 22.96
C PRO A 93 -16.30 -9.39 22.23
N PRO A 94 -15.46 -9.47 21.19
CA PRO A 94 -15.04 -8.30 20.45
C PRO A 94 -16.25 -7.68 19.74
N MET A 95 -16.57 -6.42 20.06
CA MET A 95 -17.65 -5.67 19.37
C MET A 95 -17.17 -5.12 18.04
N THR A 96 -16.44 -5.96 17.29
CA THR A 96 -15.93 -5.62 15.97
C THR A 96 -16.96 -5.83 14.88
N THR A 97 -16.80 -5.10 13.77
CA THR A 97 -17.66 -5.25 12.60
C THR A 97 -17.78 -6.71 12.10
N PRO A 98 -16.69 -7.52 11.98
CA PRO A 98 -16.79 -8.91 11.55
C PRO A 98 -17.59 -9.79 12.52
N PHE A 99 -17.42 -9.60 13.84
CA PHE A 99 -18.15 -10.35 14.85
C PHE A 99 -19.65 -10.04 14.80
N ILE A 100 -20.01 -8.76 14.86
CA ILE A 100 -21.40 -8.31 14.92
C ILE A 100 -22.16 -8.69 13.64
N SER A 101 -21.53 -8.46 12.47
CA SER A 101 -22.16 -8.78 11.19
C SER A 101 -22.45 -10.28 11.04
N GLU A 102 -21.52 -11.13 11.45
CA GLU A 102 -21.70 -12.60 11.38
C GLU A 102 -22.74 -13.08 12.38
N LEU A 103 -22.67 -12.60 13.62
CA LEU A 103 -23.62 -12.97 14.67
C LEU A 103 -25.05 -12.53 14.28
N ALA A 104 -25.25 -11.28 13.87
CA ALA A 104 -26.55 -10.77 13.43
C ALA A 104 -27.09 -11.56 12.22
N ARG A 105 -26.25 -11.82 11.20
CA ARG A 105 -26.64 -12.59 10.02
C ARG A 105 -27.16 -13.99 10.37
N ARG A 106 -26.57 -14.64 11.38
CA ARG A 106 -26.95 -16.00 11.80
C ARG A 106 -28.18 -16.04 12.69
N LEU A 107 -28.39 -15.01 13.52
CA LEU A 107 -29.50 -14.97 14.45
C LEU A 107 -30.79 -14.41 13.83
N GLN A 108 -30.66 -13.52 12.83
CA GLN A 108 -31.83 -12.94 12.16
C GLN A 108 -32.68 -14.01 11.48
N GLY A 109 -34.01 -13.94 11.70
CA GLY A 109 -34.97 -14.87 11.10
C GLY A 109 -35.03 -16.26 11.73
N GLN A 110 -34.26 -16.57 12.78
CA GLN A 110 -34.24 -17.88 13.44
C GLN A 110 -35.33 -18.06 14.52
N GLY A 111 -36.14 -17.04 14.76
CA GLY A 111 -37.26 -17.09 15.69
C GLY A 111 -37.27 -15.99 16.75
N PRO A 112 -38.40 -15.75 17.43
CA PRO A 112 -38.57 -14.61 18.32
C PRO A 112 -37.66 -14.66 19.57
N ALA A 113 -37.29 -15.84 20.04
CA ALA A 113 -36.40 -15.99 21.20
C ALA A 113 -35.02 -15.39 20.95
N LEU A 114 -34.53 -15.43 19.70
CA LEU A 114 -33.21 -14.90 19.32
C LEU A 114 -33.20 -13.38 19.07
N ALA A 115 -34.36 -12.70 19.28
CA ALA A 115 -34.36 -11.24 19.35
C ALA A 115 -33.61 -10.71 20.58
N LEU A 116 -33.61 -11.47 21.71
CA LEU A 116 -32.92 -11.03 22.94
C LEU A 116 -31.43 -10.79 22.79
N PRO A 117 -30.62 -11.73 22.23
CA PRO A 117 -29.20 -11.47 22.00
C PRO A 117 -28.93 -10.32 21.00
N LEU A 118 -29.82 -10.13 20.00
CA LEU A 118 -29.70 -8.99 19.07
C LEU A 118 -29.97 -7.67 19.79
N THR A 119 -30.98 -7.60 20.64
CA THR A 119 -31.27 -6.42 21.47
C THR A 119 -30.09 -6.09 22.42
N TRP A 120 -29.49 -7.12 23.00
CA TRP A 120 -28.29 -6.92 23.82
C TRP A 120 -27.14 -6.29 23.01
N ILE A 121 -26.88 -6.78 21.77
CA ILE A 121 -25.88 -6.19 20.88
C ILE A 121 -26.24 -4.74 20.56
N GLU A 122 -27.49 -4.46 20.23
CA GLU A 122 -27.97 -3.10 19.92
C GLU A 122 -27.72 -2.14 21.09
N GLN A 123 -27.95 -2.59 22.33
CA GLN A 123 -27.64 -1.80 23.52
C GLN A 123 -26.14 -1.51 23.65
N GLN A 124 -25.29 -2.51 23.45
CA GLN A 124 -23.84 -2.31 23.50
C GLN A 124 -23.36 -1.35 22.41
N LEU A 125 -23.94 -1.41 21.22
CA LEU A 125 -23.60 -0.50 20.12
C LEU A 125 -24.14 0.92 20.34
N ALA A 126 -25.30 1.06 20.99
CA ALA A 126 -25.91 2.36 21.25
C ALA A 126 -25.02 3.27 22.12
N GLU A 127 -24.23 2.68 23.03
CA GLU A 127 -23.24 3.42 23.83
C GLU A 127 -22.16 4.09 22.96
N SER A 128 -21.91 3.50 21.77
CA SER A 128 -20.94 4.03 20.78
C SER A 128 -21.61 4.82 19.64
N GLY A 129 -22.95 4.97 19.68
CA GLY A 129 -23.72 5.66 18.63
C GLY A 129 -23.79 4.88 17.31
N LEU A 130 -23.56 3.55 17.35
CA LEU A 130 -23.55 2.66 16.19
C LEU A 130 -24.82 1.78 16.16
N SER A 131 -25.17 1.27 14.98
CA SER A 131 -26.23 0.26 14.81
C SER A 131 -25.69 -0.99 14.12
N ILE A 132 -26.37 -2.13 14.28
CA ILE A 132 -26.04 -3.38 13.59
C ILE A 132 -26.00 -3.16 12.08
N GLU A 133 -26.96 -2.43 11.51
CA GLU A 133 -27.03 -2.15 10.08
C GLU A 133 -25.81 -1.34 9.58
N GLN A 134 -25.38 -0.33 10.36
CA GLN A 134 -24.18 0.43 10.05
C GLN A 134 -22.93 -0.45 10.08
N MET A 135 -22.83 -1.34 11.07
CA MET A 135 -21.72 -2.29 11.18
C MET A 135 -21.69 -3.26 10.00
N VAL A 136 -22.83 -3.85 9.61
CA VAL A 136 -22.93 -4.74 8.44
C VAL A 136 -22.52 -4.02 7.16
N ARG A 137 -23.01 -2.80 6.95
CA ARG A 137 -22.69 -1.98 5.78
C ARG A 137 -21.19 -1.65 5.72
N SER A 138 -20.63 -1.21 6.84
CA SER A 138 -19.20 -0.92 6.97
C SER A 138 -18.33 -2.16 6.71
N GLY A 139 -18.76 -3.33 7.21
CA GLY A 139 -18.08 -4.60 6.96
C GLY A 139 -18.01 -4.97 5.48
N ASN A 140 -19.12 -4.83 4.78
CA ASN A 140 -19.18 -5.10 3.34
C ASN A 140 -18.29 -4.14 2.54
N GLN A 141 -18.31 -2.85 2.89
CA GLN A 141 -17.45 -1.84 2.26
C GLN A 141 -15.95 -2.14 2.51
N GLN A 142 -15.60 -2.49 3.75
CA GLN A 142 -14.22 -2.83 4.09
C GLN A 142 -13.73 -4.08 3.36
N GLN A 143 -14.57 -5.12 3.25
CA GLN A 143 -14.23 -6.34 2.53
C GLN A 143 -14.00 -6.05 1.04
N ALA A 144 -14.85 -5.24 0.41
CA ALA A 144 -14.67 -4.81 -0.98
C ALA A 144 -13.38 -4.00 -1.16
N ALA A 145 -13.09 -3.05 -0.26
CA ALA A 145 -11.88 -2.27 -0.28
C ALA A 145 -10.62 -3.14 -0.12
N ASP A 146 -10.64 -4.12 0.79
CA ASP A 146 -9.54 -5.06 0.98
C ASP A 146 -9.26 -5.89 -0.29
N GLN A 147 -10.31 -6.35 -0.97
CA GLN A 147 -10.18 -7.12 -2.21
C GLN A 147 -9.58 -6.27 -3.34
N VAL A 148 -10.03 -5.03 -3.49
CA VAL A 148 -9.46 -4.07 -4.45
C VAL A 148 -8.00 -3.79 -4.14
N SER A 149 -7.67 -3.51 -2.88
CA SER A 149 -6.30 -3.21 -2.45
C SER A 149 -5.34 -4.37 -2.70
N ILE A 150 -5.76 -5.63 -2.44
CA ILE A 150 -4.96 -6.82 -2.74
C ILE A 150 -4.74 -6.95 -4.26
N SER A 151 -5.82 -6.85 -5.04
CA SER A 151 -5.75 -6.97 -6.50
C SER A 151 -4.81 -5.93 -7.11
N ASN A 152 -4.96 -4.67 -6.71
CA ASN A 152 -4.12 -3.58 -7.15
C ASN A 152 -2.65 -3.77 -6.75
N SER A 153 -2.39 -4.19 -5.51
CA SER A 153 -1.02 -4.41 -5.02
C SER A 153 -0.33 -5.54 -5.79
N ILE A 154 -1.03 -6.65 -6.07
CA ILE A 154 -0.49 -7.75 -6.87
C ILE A 154 -0.24 -7.31 -8.32
N GLY A 155 -1.19 -6.60 -8.92
CA GLY A 155 -1.04 -6.03 -10.26
C GLY A 155 0.15 -5.09 -10.35
N SER A 156 0.30 -4.20 -9.37
CA SER A 156 1.41 -3.26 -9.28
C SER A 156 2.76 -3.96 -9.09
N LEU A 157 2.84 -5.01 -8.26
CA LEU A 157 4.06 -5.79 -8.10
C LEU A 157 4.49 -6.48 -9.41
N ARG A 158 3.53 -7.02 -10.17
CA ARG A 158 3.80 -7.60 -11.51
C ARG A 158 4.30 -6.53 -12.47
N PHE A 159 3.61 -5.38 -12.53
CA PHE A 159 4.02 -4.24 -13.34
C PHE A 159 5.44 -3.78 -13.01
N LEU A 160 5.79 -3.61 -11.72
CA LEU A 160 7.16 -3.24 -11.30
C LEU A 160 8.21 -4.29 -11.69
N GLY A 161 7.80 -5.53 -11.94
CA GLY A 161 8.68 -6.60 -12.43
C GLY A 161 8.95 -6.54 -13.93
N THR A 162 8.06 -5.93 -14.73
CA THR A 162 8.15 -5.88 -16.20
C THR A 162 8.58 -4.52 -16.74
N MET A 163 8.57 -3.47 -15.89
CA MET A 163 8.93 -2.12 -16.28
C MET A 163 10.43 -2.01 -16.61
N ASP A 164 10.77 -1.31 -17.69
CA ASP A 164 12.16 -0.93 -17.99
C ASP A 164 12.62 0.22 -17.08
N TRP A 165 13.27 -0.19 -15.99
CA TRP A 165 13.81 0.75 -15.00
C TRP A 165 15.01 1.54 -15.51
N ARG A 166 15.71 1.05 -16.53
CA ARG A 166 16.83 1.77 -17.15
C ARG A 166 16.31 3.00 -17.88
N GLU A 167 15.32 2.80 -18.73
CA GLU A 167 14.64 3.89 -19.45
C GLU A 167 14.02 4.90 -18.47
N PHE A 168 13.34 4.41 -17.42
CA PHE A 168 12.76 5.25 -16.39
C PHE A 168 13.78 6.14 -15.69
N VAL A 169 14.91 5.56 -15.24
CA VAL A 169 15.96 6.29 -14.53
C VAL A 169 16.66 7.27 -15.48
N GLU A 170 16.98 6.87 -16.71
CA GLU A 170 17.60 7.77 -17.69
C GLU A 170 16.68 8.95 -18.05
N GLY A 171 15.38 8.70 -18.23
CA GLY A 171 14.41 9.75 -18.55
C GLY A 171 14.23 10.80 -17.45
N LEU A 172 14.43 10.41 -16.19
CA LEU A 172 14.24 11.28 -15.03
C LEU A 172 15.53 11.83 -14.43
N SER A 173 16.69 11.28 -14.79
CA SER A 173 17.98 11.73 -14.24
C SER A 173 18.37 13.10 -14.77
N ALA A 174 18.59 14.05 -13.84
CA ALA A 174 19.15 15.35 -14.16
C ALA A 174 20.59 15.24 -14.68
N VAL A 175 21.38 14.32 -14.12
CA VAL A 175 22.75 14.03 -14.54
C VAL A 175 22.76 13.53 -16.00
N GLU A 176 21.90 12.59 -16.35
CA GLU A 176 21.78 12.06 -17.71
C GLU A 176 21.47 13.17 -18.71
N ARG A 177 20.48 14.02 -18.39
CA ARG A 177 20.12 15.16 -19.25
C ARG A 177 21.30 16.10 -19.47
N THR A 178 22.06 16.39 -18.43
CA THR A 178 23.24 17.25 -18.52
C THR A 178 24.35 16.59 -19.37
N LEU A 179 24.68 15.33 -19.12
CA LEU A 179 25.73 14.62 -19.87
C LEU A 179 25.38 14.46 -21.36
N ARG A 180 24.11 14.39 -21.73
CA ARG A 180 23.68 14.37 -23.15
C ARG A 180 23.92 15.68 -23.91
N THR A 181 24.28 16.75 -23.22
CA THR A 181 24.66 18.02 -23.86
C THR A 181 26.18 18.08 -24.21
N ASP A 182 26.87 16.95 -24.17
CA ASP A 182 28.25 16.80 -24.62
C ASP A 182 28.46 17.36 -26.02
N PRO A 183 29.40 18.31 -26.21
CA PRO A 183 29.65 18.96 -27.51
C PRO A 183 30.05 17.99 -28.62
N GLY A 184 30.67 16.86 -28.27
CA GLY A 184 31.07 15.82 -29.23
C GLY A 184 29.94 14.83 -29.55
N ALA A 185 28.77 14.95 -28.91
CA ALA A 185 27.68 13.99 -28.99
C ALA A 185 28.07 12.51 -28.72
N ALA A 186 29.27 12.30 -28.16
CA ALA A 186 29.82 10.98 -27.91
C ALA A 186 29.04 10.25 -26.81
N TYR A 187 28.69 10.95 -25.72
CA TYR A 187 27.93 10.37 -24.63
C TYR A 187 26.55 9.84 -25.06
N ALA A 188 25.85 10.62 -25.89
CA ALA A 188 24.54 10.22 -26.38
C ALA A 188 24.58 8.97 -27.30
N ALA A 189 25.68 8.75 -27.99
CA ALA A 189 25.91 7.61 -28.87
C ALA A 189 26.37 6.32 -28.13
N MET A 190 26.73 6.42 -26.85
CA MET A 190 27.16 5.28 -26.05
C MET A 190 25.99 4.32 -25.73
N ASP A 191 26.33 3.05 -25.50
CA ASP A 191 25.40 2.08 -24.91
C ASP A 191 25.09 2.42 -23.45
N PHE A 192 24.05 1.77 -22.90
CA PHE A 192 23.65 1.99 -21.52
C PHE A 192 24.79 1.75 -20.52
N ALA A 193 25.53 0.63 -20.68
CA ALA A 193 26.59 0.27 -19.73
C ALA A 193 27.71 1.30 -19.68
N SER A 194 28.08 1.86 -20.84
CA SER A 194 29.05 2.94 -20.95
C SER A 194 28.54 4.22 -20.29
N ARG A 195 27.31 4.66 -20.61
CA ARG A 195 26.71 5.83 -19.95
C ARG A 195 26.62 5.66 -18.45
N ASP A 196 26.25 4.47 -17.99
CA ASP A 196 26.12 4.16 -16.56
C ASP A 196 27.46 4.29 -15.83
N ARG A 197 28.54 3.86 -16.46
CA ARG A 197 29.91 4.05 -15.92
C ARG A 197 30.25 5.53 -15.74
N TYR A 198 29.90 6.37 -16.70
CA TYR A 198 30.12 7.82 -16.57
C TYR A 198 29.29 8.44 -15.45
N ARG A 199 28.01 8.02 -15.31
CA ARG A 199 27.15 8.46 -14.21
C ARG A 199 27.73 8.09 -12.84
N HIS A 200 28.27 6.88 -12.70
CA HIS A 200 28.93 6.45 -11.46
C HIS A 200 30.22 7.25 -11.16
N VAL A 201 30.94 7.69 -12.18
CA VAL A 201 32.09 8.61 -11.98
C VAL A 201 31.59 9.95 -11.43
N ILE A 202 30.52 10.52 -12.02
CA ILE A 202 29.88 11.74 -11.49
C ILE A 202 29.46 11.58 -10.03
N GLU A 203 28.77 10.49 -9.71
CA GLU A 203 28.35 10.16 -8.33
C GLU A 203 29.58 10.08 -7.38
N SER A 204 30.64 9.41 -7.80
CA SER A 204 31.86 9.25 -6.99
C SER A 204 32.54 10.59 -6.73
N VAL A 205 32.65 11.44 -7.73
CA VAL A 205 33.25 12.80 -7.61
C VAL A 205 32.36 13.68 -6.74
N ALA A 206 31.03 13.63 -6.92
CA ALA A 206 30.06 14.37 -6.10
C ALA A 206 30.20 14.00 -4.62
N ARG A 207 30.25 12.69 -4.33
CA ARG A 207 30.44 12.18 -2.97
C ARG A 207 31.75 12.62 -2.35
N ALA A 208 32.85 12.59 -3.12
CA ALA A 208 34.19 12.99 -2.63
C ALA A 208 34.31 14.50 -2.43
N SER A 209 33.64 15.31 -3.26
CA SER A 209 33.75 16.78 -3.23
C SER A 209 32.68 17.47 -2.37
N GLY A 210 31.61 16.74 -1.95
CA GLY A 210 30.44 17.30 -1.26
C GLY A 210 29.55 18.16 -2.17
N LEU A 211 29.75 18.14 -3.48
CA LEU A 211 28.94 18.87 -4.46
C LEU A 211 27.70 18.03 -4.85
N ALA A 212 26.65 18.69 -5.38
CA ALA A 212 25.54 17.97 -5.99
C ALA A 212 25.98 17.29 -7.31
N GLU A 213 25.43 16.10 -7.61
CA GLU A 213 25.74 15.35 -8.84
C GLU A 213 25.48 16.17 -10.10
N GLY A 214 24.42 16.98 -10.12
CA GLY A 214 24.09 17.89 -11.22
C GLY A 214 25.17 18.95 -11.45
N ASP A 215 25.75 19.51 -10.37
CA ASP A 215 26.83 20.52 -10.46
C ASP A 215 28.13 19.91 -11.00
N VAL A 216 28.43 18.68 -10.57
CA VAL A 216 29.58 17.94 -11.08
C VAL A 216 29.44 17.66 -12.59
N ALA A 217 28.25 17.19 -13.00
CA ALA A 217 27.94 16.93 -14.40
C ALA A 217 28.03 18.22 -15.23
N ALA A 218 27.47 19.34 -14.76
CA ALA A 218 27.55 20.63 -15.43
C ALA A 218 28.99 21.12 -15.60
N ARG A 219 29.84 20.96 -14.59
CA ARG A 219 31.28 21.31 -14.66
C ARG A 219 32.00 20.42 -15.64
N ALA A 220 31.73 19.12 -15.68
CA ALA A 220 32.33 18.19 -16.64
C ALA A 220 32.02 18.61 -18.09
N ILE A 221 30.75 18.94 -18.37
CA ILE A 221 30.33 19.41 -19.69
C ILE A 221 30.94 20.77 -20.04
N ALA A 222 31.04 21.70 -19.10
CA ALA A 222 31.70 22.98 -19.32
C ALA A 222 33.21 22.81 -19.70
N LEU A 223 33.88 21.86 -19.04
CA LEU A 223 35.25 21.51 -19.41
C LEU A 223 35.37 20.88 -20.80
N ALA A 224 34.41 20.03 -21.18
CA ALA A 224 34.34 19.43 -22.51
C ALA A 224 34.15 20.50 -23.61
N HIS A 225 33.24 21.48 -23.38
CA HIS A 225 33.08 22.62 -24.29
C HIS A 225 34.38 23.45 -24.44
N THR A 226 35.05 23.70 -23.32
CA THR A 226 36.35 24.45 -23.36
C THR A 226 37.43 23.67 -24.11
N GLY A 227 37.46 22.34 -23.96
CA GLY A 227 38.36 21.47 -24.69
C GLY A 227 38.07 21.45 -26.19
N ALA A 228 36.82 21.30 -26.58
CA ALA A 228 36.38 21.32 -27.97
C ALA A 228 36.75 22.66 -28.67
N ALA A 229 36.54 23.79 -27.97
CA ALA A 229 36.90 25.11 -28.51
C ALA A 229 38.42 25.33 -28.69
N ARG A 230 39.31 24.56 -28.05
CA ARG A 230 40.75 24.64 -28.17
C ARG A 230 41.33 23.74 -29.26
N HIS A 231 40.62 22.70 -29.64
CA HIS A 231 41.11 21.66 -30.55
C HIS A 231 40.29 21.54 -31.86
N GLY A 232 39.23 22.30 -32.00
CA GLY A 232 38.42 22.47 -33.22
C GLY A 232 38.81 23.76 -33.91
#